data_1efaa93c7f7190e56446eba2a0cf5756
#
_entry.id   1efaa93c7f7190e56446eba2a0cf5756
#
_cell.length_a   1.000
_cell.length_b   1.000
_cell.length_c   1.000
_cell.angle_alpha   90.00
_cell.angle_beta   90.00
_cell.angle_gamma   90.00
#
_symmetry.space_group_name_H-M   'P 1'
#
loop_
_entity.id
_entity.type
_entity.pdbx_description
1 polymer ?
#
loop_
_entity_poly.entity_id
_entity_poly.type
_entity_poly.pdbx_seq_one_letter_code
_entity_poly.pdbx_strand_id
1 'polypeptide(L)'
;MAITETDLAVAGAIYPILVECARQVPARTMTYGALANEAKVRAPNDEAVQKAIPVSLGRRLDVVRMFLDREALPDLTVLIVNAGTGEVGSAFGGDPDKVRAEVAAFDWSTVAEEFNLHIAGLRKGIEATQRPKITRDTAKQMMADYARDHRAALPKDIGKKREAIIEMISAGHSADDAFKQAGAQ
;
A
#
# COMPACT_ATOMS: atom_id res chain seq x y z
N MET A 1 -11.31 4.20 8.50
CA MET A 1 -10.07 4.47 9.27
C MET A 1 -8.94 4.72 8.29
N ALA A 2 -8.11 5.77 8.44
CA ALA A 2 -7.04 6.06 7.49
C ALA A 2 -5.91 5.01 7.56
N ILE A 3 -5.45 4.52 6.41
CA ILE A 3 -4.29 3.63 6.29
C ILE A 3 -3.02 4.46 6.50
N THR A 4 -2.03 3.90 7.20
CA THR A 4 -0.75 4.55 7.50
C THR A 4 0.42 3.83 6.82
N GLU A 5 1.58 4.49 6.70
CA GLU A 5 2.82 3.85 6.21
C GLU A 5 3.18 2.59 7.00
N THR A 6 3.00 2.61 8.32
CA THR A 6 3.19 1.43 9.17
C THR A 6 2.27 0.28 8.78
N ASP A 7 1.00 0.58 8.45
CA ASP A 7 0.06 -0.47 8.02
C ASP A 7 0.51 -1.08 6.68
N LEU A 8 0.99 -0.25 5.74
CA LEU A 8 1.50 -0.72 4.45
C LEU A 8 2.78 -1.54 4.58
N ALA A 9 3.74 -1.09 5.40
CA ALA A 9 4.98 -1.82 5.63
C ALA A 9 4.72 -3.22 6.21
N VAL A 10 3.89 -3.29 7.27
CA VAL A 10 3.56 -4.57 7.90
C VAL A 10 2.72 -5.45 6.96
N ALA A 11 1.74 -4.90 6.23
CA ALA A 11 0.97 -5.65 5.23
C ALA A 11 1.87 -6.25 4.14
N GLY A 12 2.86 -5.48 3.66
CA GLY A 12 3.87 -5.94 2.71
C GLY A 12 4.70 -7.11 3.23
N ALA A 13 5.04 -7.11 4.52
CA ALA A 13 5.82 -8.17 5.15
C ALA A 13 5.00 -9.45 5.42
N ILE A 14 3.70 -9.32 5.78
CA ILE A 14 2.85 -10.48 6.10
C ILE A 14 2.26 -11.16 4.85
N TYR A 15 2.00 -10.44 3.77
CA TYR A 15 1.36 -11.00 2.58
C TYR A 15 2.11 -12.20 1.98
N PRO A 16 3.44 -12.18 1.76
CA PRO A 16 4.18 -13.34 1.27
C PRO A 16 4.07 -14.56 2.19
N ILE A 17 3.99 -14.35 3.51
CA ILE A 17 3.84 -15.42 4.48
C ILE A 17 2.48 -16.09 4.32
N LEU A 18 1.41 -15.30 4.15
CA LEU A 18 0.07 -15.83 3.90
C LEU A 18 0.00 -16.64 2.60
N VAL A 19 0.61 -16.15 1.54
CA VAL A 19 0.71 -16.87 0.25
C VAL A 19 1.45 -18.19 0.42
N GLU A 20 2.56 -18.23 1.15
CA GLU A 20 3.27 -19.47 1.44
C GLU A 20 2.44 -20.46 2.26
N CYS A 21 1.65 -19.98 3.22
CA CYS A 21 0.71 -20.80 3.97
C CYS A 21 -0.38 -21.38 3.07
N ALA A 22 -0.91 -20.59 2.14
CA ALA A 22 -1.92 -21.02 1.19
C ALA A 22 -1.42 -22.11 0.23
N ARG A 23 -0.15 -22.07 -0.16
CA ARG A 23 0.48 -23.03 -1.06
C ARG A 23 0.79 -24.39 -0.42
N GLN A 24 0.69 -24.54 0.88
CA GLN A 24 0.86 -25.83 1.55
C GLN A 24 -0.37 -26.74 1.34
N VAL A 25 -0.15 -28.04 1.33
CA VAL A 25 -1.23 -29.02 1.17
C VAL A 25 -1.26 -29.95 2.41
N PRO A 26 -2.29 -29.82 3.25
CA PRO A 26 -3.36 -28.80 3.25
C PRO A 26 -2.83 -27.39 3.58
N ALA A 27 -3.57 -26.35 3.20
CA ALA A 27 -3.20 -24.97 3.50
C ALA A 27 -3.00 -24.78 5.02
N ARG A 28 -1.87 -24.17 5.39
CA ARG A 28 -1.45 -24.03 6.79
C ARG A 28 -2.11 -22.81 7.43
N THR A 29 -2.75 -23.02 8.56
CA THR A 29 -3.16 -21.92 9.44
C THR A 29 -2.03 -21.50 10.37
N MET A 30 -2.02 -20.24 10.82
CA MET A 30 -1.10 -19.74 11.82
C MET A 30 -1.77 -18.72 12.74
N THR A 31 -1.22 -18.54 13.94
CA THR A 31 -1.77 -17.56 14.89
C THR A 31 -1.26 -16.16 14.58
N TYR A 32 -1.97 -15.12 15.05
CA TYR A 32 -1.50 -13.72 14.96
C TYR A 32 -0.09 -13.55 15.54
N GLY A 33 0.23 -14.25 16.63
CA GLY A 33 1.57 -14.22 17.24
C GLY A 33 2.64 -14.84 16.35
N ALA A 34 2.35 -16.00 15.74
CA ALA A 34 3.25 -16.67 14.83
C ALA A 34 3.50 -15.82 13.57
N LEU A 35 2.44 -15.21 13.01
CA LEU A 35 2.54 -14.30 11.86
C LEU A 35 3.42 -13.08 12.17
N ALA A 36 3.22 -12.44 13.34
CA ALA A 36 4.05 -11.32 13.76
C ALA A 36 5.52 -11.70 13.89
N ASN A 37 5.82 -12.85 14.52
CA ASN A 37 7.19 -13.32 14.70
C ASN A 37 7.86 -13.67 13.37
N GLU A 38 7.17 -14.36 12.49
CA GLU A 38 7.68 -14.70 11.16
C GLU A 38 7.98 -13.45 10.32
N ALA A 39 7.08 -12.45 10.36
CA ALA A 39 7.30 -11.18 9.67
C ALA A 39 8.56 -10.45 10.19
N LYS A 40 8.78 -10.45 11.52
CA LYS A 40 9.98 -9.86 12.12
C LYS A 40 11.27 -10.56 11.70
N VAL A 41 11.24 -11.89 11.60
CA VAL A 41 12.39 -12.67 11.13
C VAL A 41 12.74 -12.32 9.66
N ARG A 42 11.71 -12.16 8.81
CA ARG A 42 11.91 -11.87 7.38
C ARG A 42 12.30 -10.42 7.08
N ALA A 43 11.86 -9.48 7.94
CA ALA A 43 12.15 -8.06 7.79
C ALA A 43 12.89 -7.49 9.02
N PRO A 44 14.13 -7.94 9.31
CA PRO A 44 14.84 -7.58 10.54
C PRO A 44 15.21 -6.10 10.61
N ASN A 45 15.31 -5.43 9.48
CA ASN A 45 15.69 -4.02 9.39
C ASN A 45 14.48 -3.07 9.24
N ASP A 46 13.25 -3.59 9.16
CA ASP A 46 12.05 -2.75 9.07
C ASP A 46 11.52 -2.46 10.48
N GLU A 47 11.68 -1.21 10.92
CA GLU A 47 11.28 -0.78 12.25
C GLU A 47 9.77 -0.91 12.50
N ALA A 48 8.93 -0.68 11.47
CA ALA A 48 7.49 -0.81 11.57
C ALA A 48 7.09 -2.28 11.81
N VAL A 49 7.73 -3.21 11.10
CA VAL A 49 7.53 -4.65 11.27
C VAL A 49 8.04 -5.11 12.62
N GLN A 50 9.22 -4.65 13.05
CA GLN A 50 9.80 -5.03 14.36
C GLN A 50 8.93 -4.59 15.54
N LYS A 51 8.23 -3.47 15.43
CA LYS A 51 7.28 -2.97 16.44
C LYS A 51 5.88 -3.59 16.36
N ALA A 52 5.59 -4.38 15.35
CA ALA A 52 4.27 -4.99 15.19
C ALA A 52 3.99 -5.99 16.34
N ILE A 53 2.79 -5.89 16.92
CA ILE A 53 2.30 -6.80 17.96
C ILE A 53 1.05 -7.54 17.46
N PRO A 54 0.77 -8.75 17.97
CA PRO A 54 -0.33 -9.59 17.47
C PRO A 54 -1.68 -8.87 17.41
N VAL A 55 -2.03 -8.12 18.46
CA VAL A 55 -3.31 -7.38 18.54
C VAL A 55 -3.46 -6.32 17.46
N SER A 56 -2.35 -5.82 16.95
CA SER A 56 -2.36 -4.79 15.91
C SER A 56 -2.45 -5.35 14.47
N LEU A 57 -2.27 -6.66 14.28
CA LEU A 57 -2.23 -7.26 12.95
C LEU A 57 -3.60 -7.28 12.24
N GLY A 58 -4.72 -7.26 12.97
CA GLY A 58 -6.04 -7.20 12.37
C GLY A 58 -6.15 -6.08 11.34
N ARG A 59 -5.74 -4.87 11.73
CA ARG A 59 -5.73 -3.70 10.85
C ARG A 59 -4.83 -3.86 9.59
N ARG A 60 -3.72 -4.58 9.71
CA ARG A 60 -2.79 -4.86 8.61
C ARG A 60 -3.33 -5.93 7.67
N LEU A 61 -4.04 -6.89 8.23
CA LEU A 61 -4.79 -7.88 7.46
C LEU A 61 -5.95 -7.21 6.68
N ASP A 62 -6.55 -6.13 7.19
CA ASP A 62 -7.53 -5.36 6.43
C ASP A 62 -6.92 -4.75 5.15
N VAL A 63 -5.66 -4.31 5.16
CA VAL A 63 -4.97 -3.85 3.94
C VAL A 63 -4.82 -4.99 2.93
N VAL A 64 -4.48 -6.19 3.40
CA VAL A 64 -4.41 -7.39 2.54
C VAL A 64 -5.80 -7.70 1.98
N ARG A 65 -6.83 -7.70 2.84
CA ARG A 65 -8.22 -7.98 2.42
C ARG A 65 -8.72 -6.98 1.37
N MET A 66 -8.43 -5.69 1.52
CA MET A 66 -8.79 -4.68 0.52
C MET A 66 -8.23 -4.99 -0.87
N PHE A 67 -7.01 -5.52 -0.93
CA PHE A 67 -6.43 -5.98 -2.19
C PHE A 67 -7.17 -7.21 -2.73
N LEU A 68 -7.38 -8.23 -1.89
CA LEU A 68 -8.03 -9.47 -2.27
C LEU A 68 -9.45 -9.22 -2.76
N ASP A 69 -10.22 -8.37 -2.07
CA ASP A 69 -11.58 -7.99 -2.45
C ASP A 69 -11.60 -7.25 -3.81
N ARG A 70 -10.65 -6.32 -4.01
CA ARG A 70 -10.55 -5.57 -5.28
C ARG A 70 -10.28 -6.46 -6.48
N GLU A 71 -9.42 -7.46 -6.30
CA GLU A 71 -9.03 -8.39 -7.36
C GLU A 71 -9.93 -9.64 -7.42
N ALA A 72 -11.00 -9.69 -6.61
CA ALA A 72 -11.90 -10.84 -6.48
C ALA A 72 -11.16 -12.16 -6.19
N LEU A 73 -10.15 -12.11 -5.31
CA LEU A 73 -9.33 -13.23 -4.88
C LEU A 73 -9.86 -13.85 -3.59
N PRO A 74 -9.59 -15.17 -3.34
CA PRO A 74 -9.93 -15.80 -2.07
C PRO A 74 -9.28 -15.10 -0.87
N ASP A 75 -10.01 -14.96 0.25
CA ASP A 75 -9.54 -14.22 1.44
C ASP A 75 -8.48 -15.01 2.21
N LEU A 76 -7.19 -14.68 1.98
CA LEU A 76 -6.04 -15.26 2.69
C LEU A 76 -6.09 -15.07 4.21
N THR A 77 -6.85 -14.09 4.70
CA THR A 77 -6.91 -13.80 6.14
C THR A 77 -7.61 -14.91 6.93
N VAL A 78 -8.35 -15.81 6.25
CA VAL A 78 -8.93 -17.02 6.82
C VAL A 78 -7.90 -17.98 7.41
N LEU A 79 -6.64 -17.87 6.98
CA LEU A 79 -5.53 -18.70 7.48
C LEU A 79 -5.01 -18.23 8.86
N ILE A 80 -5.45 -17.03 9.33
CA ILE A 80 -5.01 -16.48 10.61
C ILE A 80 -6.06 -16.74 11.67
N VAL A 81 -5.61 -17.42 12.74
CA VAL A 81 -6.48 -17.90 13.80
C VAL A 81 -6.05 -17.38 15.17
N ASN A 82 -7.00 -17.37 16.10
CA ASN A 82 -6.74 -17.06 17.50
C ASN A 82 -6.02 -18.22 18.20
N ALA A 83 -4.98 -17.93 18.97
CA ALA A 83 -4.17 -18.94 19.63
C ALA A 83 -4.97 -19.78 20.67
N GLY A 84 -5.99 -19.19 21.30
CA GLY A 84 -6.78 -19.86 22.32
C GLY A 84 -7.89 -20.76 21.77
N THR A 85 -8.50 -20.39 20.65
CA THR A 85 -9.67 -21.11 20.08
C THR A 85 -9.33 -21.88 18.82
N GLY A 86 -8.28 -21.52 18.09
CA GLY A 86 -8.00 -22.05 16.76
C GLY A 86 -8.96 -21.54 15.69
N GLU A 87 -9.83 -20.60 16.03
CA GLU A 87 -10.82 -20.02 15.11
C GLU A 87 -10.34 -18.71 14.49
N VAL A 88 -10.89 -18.37 13.35
CA VAL A 88 -10.69 -17.06 12.73
C VAL A 88 -11.19 -15.94 13.64
N GLY A 89 -10.70 -14.71 13.41
CA GLY A 89 -11.16 -13.55 14.18
C GLY A 89 -12.66 -13.29 13.96
N SER A 90 -13.35 -12.75 14.98
CA SER A 90 -14.80 -12.48 14.97
C SER A 90 -15.23 -11.50 13.85
N ALA A 91 -14.31 -10.75 13.28
CA ALA A 91 -14.57 -9.86 12.15
C ALA A 91 -14.56 -10.59 10.78
N PHE A 92 -14.21 -11.88 10.76
CA PHE A 92 -14.27 -12.68 9.53
C PHE A 92 -15.74 -12.97 9.19
N GLY A 93 -16.13 -12.65 7.96
CA GLY A 93 -17.50 -12.92 7.46
C GLY A 93 -17.53 -14.19 6.60
N GLY A 94 -18.54 -15.04 6.83
CA GLY A 94 -18.76 -16.23 6.02
C GLY A 94 -18.31 -17.54 6.67
N ASP A 95 -18.26 -18.59 5.86
CA ASP A 95 -17.85 -19.95 6.26
C ASP A 95 -16.33 -20.11 6.11
N PRO A 96 -15.55 -20.22 7.21
CA PRO A 96 -14.10 -20.32 7.13
C PRO A 96 -13.61 -21.55 6.38
N ASP A 97 -14.30 -22.69 6.49
CA ASP A 97 -13.85 -23.92 5.86
C ASP A 97 -14.05 -23.88 4.34
N LYS A 98 -15.13 -23.27 3.90
CA LYS A 98 -15.36 -23.00 2.48
C LYS A 98 -14.29 -22.08 1.92
N VAL A 99 -13.99 -20.96 2.59
CA VAL A 99 -12.99 -20.01 2.12
C VAL A 99 -11.56 -20.61 2.16
N ARG A 100 -11.23 -21.44 3.16
CA ARG A 100 -9.96 -22.19 3.17
C ARG A 100 -9.82 -23.12 1.98
N ALA A 101 -10.91 -23.79 1.58
CA ALA A 101 -10.90 -24.64 0.39
C ALA A 101 -10.66 -23.82 -0.90
N GLU A 102 -11.28 -22.65 -1.01
CA GLU A 102 -11.05 -21.71 -2.12
C GLU A 102 -9.61 -21.22 -2.15
N VAL A 103 -9.05 -20.83 -1.00
CA VAL A 103 -7.65 -20.42 -0.85
C VAL A 103 -6.69 -21.52 -1.26
N ALA A 104 -6.94 -22.78 -0.86
CA ALA A 104 -6.10 -23.91 -1.19
C ALA A 104 -6.17 -24.31 -2.68
N ALA A 105 -7.28 -24.05 -3.34
CA ALA A 105 -7.50 -24.37 -4.76
C ALA A 105 -6.95 -23.28 -5.71
N PHE A 106 -6.68 -22.08 -5.21
CA PHE A 106 -6.27 -20.95 -6.04
C PHE A 106 -4.75 -20.99 -6.34
N ASP A 107 -4.37 -20.61 -7.56
CA ASP A 107 -2.95 -20.48 -7.96
C ASP A 107 -2.38 -19.12 -7.52
N TRP A 108 -1.65 -19.12 -6.43
CA TRP A 108 -1.02 -17.93 -5.85
C TRP A 108 0.33 -17.56 -6.52
N SER A 109 0.69 -18.15 -7.66
CA SER A 109 2.00 -17.90 -8.28
C SER A 109 2.13 -16.54 -8.94
N THR A 110 1.02 -15.93 -9.35
CA THR A 110 1.00 -14.73 -10.21
C THR A 110 0.67 -13.41 -9.49
N VAL A 111 0.15 -13.45 -8.28
CA VAL A 111 -0.45 -12.26 -7.60
C VAL A 111 0.50 -11.46 -6.70
N ALA A 112 1.74 -11.90 -6.52
CA ALA A 112 2.68 -11.20 -5.62
C ALA A 112 3.08 -9.81 -6.13
N GLU A 113 3.28 -9.65 -7.43
CA GLU A 113 3.63 -8.37 -8.05
C GLU A 113 2.47 -7.39 -8.00
N GLU A 114 1.25 -7.85 -8.22
CA GLU A 114 0.02 -7.05 -8.16
C GLU A 114 -0.20 -6.48 -6.76
N PHE A 115 0.07 -7.25 -5.71
CA PHE A 115 0.02 -6.75 -4.34
C PHE A 115 1.05 -5.64 -4.08
N ASN A 116 2.28 -5.80 -4.58
CA ASN A 116 3.30 -4.77 -4.45
C ASN A 116 2.90 -3.47 -5.17
N LEU A 117 2.30 -3.57 -6.35
CA LEU A 117 1.75 -2.42 -7.06
C LEU A 117 0.61 -1.74 -6.29
N HIS A 118 -0.27 -2.55 -5.66
CA HIS A 118 -1.33 -2.04 -4.80
C HIS A 118 -0.77 -1.24 -3.61
N ILE A 119 0.20 -1.80 -2.87
CA ILE A 119 0.87 -1.11 -1.76
C ILE A 119 1.54 0.19 -2.24
N ALA A 120 2.24 0.16 -3.37
CA ALA A 120 2.87 1.35 -3.94
C ALA A 120 1.84 2.44 -4.31
N GLY A 121 0.69 2.05 -4.84
CA GLY A 121 -0.43 2.95 -5.12
C GLY A 121 -1.00 3.61 -3.87
N LEU A 122 -1.23 2.84 -2.80
CA LEU A 122 -1.70 3.35 -1.51
C LEU A 122 -0.68 4.32 -0.88
N ARG A 123 0.62 4.00 -0.95
CA ARG A 123 1.70 4.86 -0.46
C ARG A 123 1.71 6.22 -1.16
N LYS A 124 1.61 6.24 -2.49
CA LYS A 124 1.48 7.50 -3.25
C LYS A 124 0.26 8.32 -2.82
N GLY A 125 -0.87 7.65 -2.52
CA GLY A 125 -2.07 8.30 -2.00
C GLY A 125 -1.84 8.95 -0.63
N ILE A 126 -1.14 8.28 0.29
CA ILE A 126 -0.77 8.82 1.61
C ILE A 126 0.14 10.03 1.45
N GLU A 127 1.20 9.91 0.65
CA GLU A 127 2.13 11.01 0.37
C GLU A 127 1.42 12.23 -0.20
N ALA A 128 0.50 12.02 -1.16
CA ALA A 128 -0.29 13.10 -1.75
C ALA A 128 -1.18 13.80 -0.71
N THR A 129 -1.72 13.05 0.27
CA THR A 129 -2.59 13.63 1.32
C THR A 129 -1.78 14.39 2.38
N GLN A 130 -0.52 14.00 2.60
CA GLN A 130 0.39 14.62 3.57
C GLN A 130 1.12 15.85 3.02
N ARG A 131 1.08 16.10 1.70
CA ARG A 131 1.71 17.29 1.11
C ARG A 131 1.04 18.55 1.62
N PRO A 132 1.82 19.56 2.06
CA PRO A 132 1.26 20.84 2.46
C PRO A 132 0.60 21.52 1.25
N LYS A 133 -0.69 21.83 1.36
CA LYS A 133 -1.38 22.59 0.33
C LYS A 133 -0.83 24.02 0.28
N ILE A 134 -0.46 24.45 -0.92
CA ILE A 134 0.10 25.78 -1.17
C ILE A 134 -1.01 26.66 -1.79
N THR A 135 -1.08 27.93 -1.38
CA THR A 135 -2.07 28.84 -1.98
C THR A 135 -1.80 29.02 -3.48
N ARG A 136 -2.86 29.23 -4.27
CA ARG A 136 -2.73 29.39 -5.73
C ARG A 136 -1.78 30.54 -6.11
N ASP A 137 -1.76 31.61 -5.32
CA ASP A 137 -0.88 32.75 -5.62
C ASP A 137 0.59 32.44 -5.31
N THR A 138 0.86 31.73 -4.20
CA THR A 138 2.20 31.19 -3.93
C THR A 138 2.64 30.21 -5.01
N ALA A 139 1.74 29.31 -5.47
CA ALA A 139 2.04 28.35 -6.54
C ALA A 139 2.37 29.06 -7.87
N LYS A 140 1.65 30.14 -8.22
CA LYS A 140 1.99 30.97 -9.39
C LYS A 140 3.37 31.60 -9.29
N GLN A 141 3.71 32.10 -8.10
CA GLN A 141 5.03 32.68 -7.85
C GLN A 141 6.12 31.63 -8.01
N MET A 142 5.98 30.49 -7.35
CA MET A 142 6.93 29.36 -7.45
C MET A 142 7.12 28.88 -8.91
N MET A 143 6.00 28.77 -9.66
CA MET A 143 6.06 28.43 -11.08
C MET A 143 6.84 29.49 -11.89
N ALA A 144 6.56 30.78 -11.65
CA ALA A 144 7.23 31.86 -12.38
C ALA A 144 8.74 31.93 -12.08
N ASP A 145 9.11 31.76 -10.83
CA ASP A 145 10.51 31.74 -10.39
C ASP A 145 11.25 30.56 -11.01
N TYR A 146 10.69 29.34 -10.95
CA TYR A 146 11.27 28.17 -11.58
C TYR A 146 11.43 28.32 -13.11
N ALA A 147 10.39 28.82 -13.78
CA ALA A 147 10.42 29.05 -15.23
C ALA A 147 11.47 30.09 -15.64
N ARG A 148 11.69 31.13 -14.81
CA ARG A 148 12.73 32.13 -15.02
C ARG A 148 14.13 31.51 -14.91
N ASP A 149 14.36 30.75 -13.84
CA ASP A 149 15.67 30.22 -13.48
C ASP A 149 16.10 29.06 -14.41
N HIS A 150 15.13 28.32 -14.99
CA HIS A 150 15.35 27.16 -15.87
C HIS A 150 14.97 27.39 -17.33
N ARG A 151 14.80 28.66 -17.75
CA ARG A 151 14.25 29.04 -19.08
C ARG A 151 14.90 28.32 -20.26
N ALA A 152 16.20 28.10 -20.23
CA ALA A 152 16.95 27.47 -21.30
C ALA A 152 16.70 25.95 -21.43
N ALA A 153 16.27 25.31 -20.36
CA ALA A 153 16.04 23.85 -20.29
C ALA A 153 14.56 23.46 -20.51
N LEU A 154 13.65 24.44 -20.47
CA LEU A 154 12.22 24.15 -20.58
C LEU A 154 11.77 24.01 -22.05
N PRO A 155 10.84 23.08 -22.34
CA PRO A 155 10.20 22.95 -23.66
C PRO A 155 9.50 24.25 -24.06
N LYS A 156 9.54 24.59 -25.37
CA LYS A 156 8.96 25.83 -25.90
C LYS A 156 7.45 25.97 -25.68
N ASP A 157 6.74 24.84 -25.56
CA ASP A 157 5.30 24.76 -25.38
C ASP A 157 4.85 24.62 -23.91
N ILE A 158 5.78 24.60 -22.96
CA ILE A 158 5.49 24.44 -21.53
C ILE A 158 4.49 25.49 -21.02
N GLY A 159 4.47 26.68 -21.63
CA GLY A 159 3.52 27.73 -21.28
C GLY A 159 2.05 27.36 -21.48
N LYS A 160 1.75 26.42 -22.39
CA LYS A 160 0.39 25.90 -22.60
C LYS A 160 -0.10 25.06 -21.42
N LYS A 161 0.82 24.53 -20.61
CA LYS A 161 0.55 23.65 -19.45
C LYS A 161 0.57 24.41 -18.13
N ARG A 162 0.55 25.75 -18.18
CA ARG A 162 0.64 26.64 -17.03
C ARG A 162 -0.35 26.30 -15.92
N GLU A 163 -1.60 26.10 -16.25
CA GLU A 163 -2.64 25.82 -15.25
C GLU A 163 -2.42 24.47 -14.56
N ALA A 164 -2.06 23.43 -15.32
CA ALA A 164 -1.74 22.12 -14.77
C ALA A 164 -0.53 22.18 -13.81
N ILE A 165 0.50 22.95 -14.16
CA ILE A 165 1.68 23.16 -13.29
C ILE A 165 1.27 23.87 -11.99
N ILE A 166 0.45 24.93 -12.07
CA ILE A 166 -0.04 25.64 -10.89
C ILE A 166 -0.87 24.72 -9.99
N GLU A 167 -1.74 23.89 -10.58
CA GLU A 167 -2.54 22.93 -9.82
C GLU A 167 -1.66 21.91 -9.08
N MET A 168 -0.66 21.36 -9.74
CA MET A 168 0.29 20.42 -9.12
C MET A 168 1.06 21.08 -7.98
N ILE A 169 1.58 22.30 -8.16
CA ILE A 169 2.27 23.03 -7.09
C ILE A 169 1.30 23.33 -5.94
N SER A 170 0.07 23.75 -6.24
CA SER A 170 -0.96 23.99 -5.20
C SER A 170 -1.32 22.73 -4.42
N ALA A 171 -1.24 21.55 -5.06
CA ALA A 171 -1.39 20.25 -4.43
C ALA A 171 -0.16 19.82 -3.61
N GLY A 172 0.89 20.66 -3.52
CA GLY A 172 2.08 20.42 -2.73
C GLY A 172 3.24 19.71 -3.45
N HIS A 173 3.19 19.61 -4.79
CA HIS A 173 4.35 19.17 -5.56
C HIS A 173 5.43 20.26 -5.59
N SER A 174 6.71 19.86 -5.67
CA SER A 174 7.77 20.82 -5.96
C SER A 174 7.59 21.42 -7.36
N ALA A 175 8.11 22.63 -7.60
CA ALA A 175 8.09 23.21 -8.95
C ALA A 175 8.81 22.32 -9.96
N ASP A 176 9.94 21.73 -9.59
CA ASP A 176 10.72 20.81 -10.43
C ASP A 176 9.89 19.59 -10.86
N ASP A 177 9.21 18.91 -9.92
CA ASP A 177 8.36 17.76 -10.22
C ASP A 177 7.18 18.15 -11.12
N ALA A 178 6.54 19.29 -10.82
CA ALA A 178 5.40 19.77 -11.60
C ALA A 178 5.77 20.07 -13.06
N PHE A 179 6.93 20.68 -13.30
CA PHE A 179 7.42 20.93 -14.65
C PHE A 179 7.86 19.65 -15.38
N LYS A 180 8.51 18.71 -14.68
CA LYS A 180 8.88 17.40 -15.26
C LYS A 180 7.65 16.59 -15.69
N GLN A 181 6.64 16.50 -14.82
CA GLN A 181 5.40 15.79 -15.13
C GLN A 181 4.63 16.46 -16.28
N ALA A 182 4.56 17.78 -16.27
CA ALA A 182 3.94 18.51 -17.38
C ALA A 182 4.71 18.33 -18.70
N GLY A 183 6.04 18.27 -18.67
CA GLY A 183 6.87 18.06 -19.85
C GLY A 183 6.79 16.66 -20.45
N ALA A 184 6.44 15.66 -19.64
CA ALA A 184 6.35 14.25 -20.04
C ALA A 184 5.01 13.87 -20.71
N GLN A 185 4.00 14.71 -20.64
CA GLN A 185 2.68 14.58 -21.30
C GLN A 185 2.64 15.33 -22.62
#